data_3ff5ab60261735921cbb129b3daa7d31
#
_entry.id   3ff5ab60261735921cbb129b3daa7d31
#
_cell.length_a   1.000
_cell.length_b   1.000
_cell.length_c   1.000
_cell.angle_alpha   90.00
_cell.angle_beta   90.00
_cell.angle_gamma   90.00
#
_symmetry.space_group_name_H-M   'P 1'
#
loop_
_entity.id
_entity.type
_entity.pdbx_description
1 polymer ?
#
loop_
_entity_poly.entity_id
_entity_poly.type
_entity_poly.pdbx_seq_one_letter_code
_entity_poly.pdbx_strand_id
1 'polypeptide(L)'
;MHRDKHSGGISRARFLAGAGAAGAAVAAGSFLTGPPASATTTGHRGGSGGGKGLTHRGICYTIGAGETPGTAWSATRMREDLRAIRNDLHATSIEVTGDGVDRLNATASEAAELGLHIWLQPTLGDRPAAEILDHLAETGRHLERLRRQGARADLSVGCEFWLFVPGIVPGANAEERIRNLVAGNYDPQQMMRRLSAFTARAAKVGRSVFGGKLSYAAAQDDEVDWSLFDIVGIDYYSYFPDRADYVRELRRYLRWGKPLAITEFGTCTYAGAPEQGGMGWDTIDYTKQPPEIKGDLVRSERTQAAYLTELLGVFEEMDLYAAMAFEFLTPDAPYSPVSRYDLDMASYAVVKPIKDRFDDPESDWHWEPKQAFHALARCYERTGRR
;
A
#
# COMPACT_ATOMS: atom_id res chain seq x y z
N MET A 1 -3.59 40.38 -5.49
CA MET A 1 -4.55 39.36 -6.02
C MET A 1 -3.74 38.35 -6.79
N HIS A 2 -3.02 37.46 -6.03
CA HIS A 2 -2.21 36.38 -6.57
C HIS A 2 -3.09 35.14 -6.59
N ARG A 3 -3.38 34.63 -7.77
CA ARG A 3 -3.99 33.31 -7.94
C ARG A 3 -2.86 32.29 -7.80
N ASP A 4 -2.82 31.62 -6.66
CA ASP A 4 -2.04 30.40 -6.48
C ASP A 4 -2.56 29.34 -7.46
N LYS A 5 -1.73 29.01 -8.43
CA LYS A 5 -1.93 27.81 -9.25
C LYS A 5 -1.59 26.62 -8.38
N HIS A 6 -2.59 25.99 -7.80
CA HIS A 6 -2.43 24.66 -7.22
C HIS A 6 -2.02 23.70 -8.35
N SER A 7 -0.74 23.40 -8.44
CA SER A 7 -0.26 22.24 -9.15
C SER A 7 -0.59 21.02 -8.27
N GLY A 8 -1.76 20.44 -8.49
CA GLY A 8 -2.16 19.22 -7.79
C GLY A 8 -1.15 18.13 -8.08
N GLY A 9 -0.44 17.64 -7.06
CA GLY A 9 0.28 16.39 -7.13
C GLY A 9 -0.74 15.28 -7.39
N ILE A 10 -0.40 14.36 -8.28
CA ILE A 10 -1.26 13.22 -8.61
C ILE A 10 -1.37 12.37 -7.36
N SER A 11 -2.57 12.12 -6.84
CA SER A 11 -2.78 11.21 -5.74
C SER A 11 -2.40 9.77 -6.15
N ARG A 12 -2.02 8.92 -5.19
CA ARG A 12 -1.72 7.50 -5.47
C ARG A 12 -2.92 6.79 -6.14
N ALA A 13 -4.15 7.16 -5.77
CA ALA A 13 -5.36 6.69 -6.42
C ALA A 13 -5.40 7.11 -7.91
N ARG A 14 -5.01 8.34 -8.24
CA ARG A 14 -4.92 8.81 -9.64
C ARG A 14 -3.75 8.18 -10.39
N PHE A 15 -2.67 7.89 -9.68
CA PHE A 15 -1.54 7.16 -10.24
C PHE A 15 -1.96 5.72 -10.59
N LEU A 16 -2.63 5.03 -9.69
CA LEU A 16 -3.21 3.70 -9.96
C LEU A 16 -4.32 3.79 -11.02
N ALA A 17 -4.99 4.92 -11.16
CA ALA A 17 -6.04 5.17 -12.13
C ALA A 17 -5.57 5.78 -13.48
N GLY A 18 -4.38 6.42 -13.55
CA GLY A 18 -3.95 7.23 -14.72
C GLY A 18 -2.88 6.65 -15.63
N ALA A 19 -2.23 5.52 -15.27
CA ALA A 19 -1.11 4.97 -16.04
C ALA A 19 -1.57 4.00 -17.14
N GLY A 20 -2.41 4.45 -18.05
CA GLY A 20 -2.80 3.71 -19.23
C GLY A 20 -1.88 3.97 -20.43
N ALA A 21 -1.03 3.04 -20.78
CA ALA A 21 -0.62 2.57 -22.09
C ALA A 21 0.84 2.14 -22.15
N ALA A 22 1.13 0.90 -21.86
CA ALA A 22 2.11 0.08 -22.60
C ALA A 22 2.14 -1.33 -21.97
N GLY A 23 1.46 -2.26 -22.57
CA GLY A 23 1.61 -3.68 -22.24
C GLY A 23 3.01 -4.16 -22.69
N ALA A 24 3.77 -4.66 -21.74
CA ALA A 24 4.84 -5.61 -22.02
C ALA A 24 5.07 -6.47 -20.77
N ALA A 25 4.76 -7.75 -20.87
CA ALA A 25 5.11 -8.74 -19.89
C ALA A 25 6.64 -8.81 -19.77
N VAL A 26 7.17 -8.44 -18.62
CA VAL A 26 8.57 -8.73 -18.30
C VAL A 26 8.60 -10.07 -17.58
N ALA A 27 8.93 -11.13 -18.33
CA ALA A 27 9.34 -12.39 -17.75
C ALA A 27 10.69 -12.18 -17.04
N ALA A 28 10.69 -12.28 -15.71
CA ALA A 28 11.91 -12.27 -14.93
C ALA A 28 12.72 -13.55 -15.20
N GLY A 29 13.75 -13.40 -16.05
CA GLY A 29 14.73 -14.42 -16.32
C GLY A 29 15.65 -14.59 -15.13
N SER A 30 15.63 -15.79 -14.56
CA SER A 30 16.55 -16.23 -13.51
C SER A 30 17.99 -16.30 -14.06
N PHE A 31 18.92 -15.57 -13.47
CA PHE A 31 20.36 -15.90 -13.52
C PHE A 31 20.98 -15.59 -12.14
N LEU A 32 21.39 -16.63 -11.45
CA LEU A 32 22.67 -16.74 -10.77
C LEU A 32 22.74 -18.03 -9.97
N THR A 33 23.48 -18.98 -10.51
CA THR A 33 23.98 -20.17 -9.80
C THR A 33 25.25 -19.83 -9.05
N GLY A 34 25.22 -19.92 -7.72
CA GLY A 34 26.40 -19.95 -6.86
C GLY A 34 26.33 -21.14 -5.92
N PRO A 35 27.45 -21.82 -5.59
CA PRO A 35 27.46 -23.09 -4.87
C PRO A 35 27.09 -22.95 -3.39
N PRO A 36 26.58 -24.02 -2.74
CA PRO A 36 26.09 -23.95 -1.37
C PRO A 36 27.24 -23.92 -0.36
N ALA A 37 27.19 -22.91 0.52
CA ALA A 37 28.02 -22.93 1.74
C ALA A 37 27.30 -23.72 2.84
N SER A 38 27.95 -24.75 3.34
CA SER A 38 27.50 -25.53 4.49
C SER A 38 27.53 -24.67 5.76
N ALA A 39 26.38 -24.43 6.36
CA ALA A 39 26.30 -23.83 7.68
C ALA A 39 25.84 -24.85 8.71
N THR A 40 26.68 -25.06 9.68
CA THR A 40 26.53 -25.91 10.86
C THR A 40 25.37 -25.38 11.73
N THR A 41 24.43 -26.27 12.05
CA THR A 41 23.32 -26.03 12.97
C THR A 41 23.82 -26.01 14.41
N THR A 42 23.76 -24.84 15.06
CA THR A 42 23.76 -24.78 16.54
C THR A 42 22.34 -24.44 16.99
N GLY A 43 21.70 -25.38 17.63
CA GLY A 43 20.36 -25.22 18.17
C GLY A 43 20.29 -24.20 19.31
N HIS A 44 19.42 -23.21 19.18
CA HIS A 44 18.96 -22.39 20.30
C HIS A 44 17.51 -22.78 20.60
N ARG A 45 17.34 -23.50 21.72
CA ARG A 45 16.02 -23.63 22.37
C ARG A 45 15.72 -22.31 23.07
N GLY A 46 14.79 -21.51 22.55
CA GLY A 46 14.24 -20.31 23.17
C GLY A 46 12.76 -20.51 23.48
N GLY A 47 12.36 -20.15 24.69
CA GLY A 47 11.13 -20.48 25.38
C GLY A 47 9.83 -20.10 24.67
N SER A 48 8.87 -20.96 24.87
CA SER A 48 7.45 -20.82 24.54
C SER A 48 6.75 -19.75 25.36
N GLY A 49 5.98 -18.89 24.70
CA GLY A 49 5.03 -18.01 25.39
C GLY A 49 4.61 -16.80 24.57
N GLY A 50 3.89 -16.98 23.48
CA GLY A 50 3.26 -15.92 22.71
C GLY A 50 2.38 -16.55 21.64
N GLY A 51 1.14 -16.08 21.51
CA GLY A 51 0.22 -16.61 20.50
C GLY A 51 0.85 -16.59 19.12
N LYS A 52 0.91 -17.74 18.50
CA LYS A 52 1.38 -17.89 17.13
C LYS A 52 0.41 -17.17 16.20
N GLY A 53 0.93 -16.40 15.25
CA GLY A 53 0.16 -15.74 14.21
C GLY A 53 0.50 -14.25 14.02
N LEU A 54 -0.16 -13.64 13.05
CA LEU A 54 0.02 -12.26 12.66
C LEU A 54 -0.31 -11.29 13.83
N THR A 55 0.62 -10.38 14.17
CA THR A 55 0.42 -9.46 15.30
C THR A 55 -0.55 -8.34 14.97
N HIS A 56 -0.40 -7.70 13.81
CA HIS A 56 -1.23 -6.59 13.35
C HIS A 56 -1.93 -6.97 12.04
N ARG A 57 -3.26 -6.98 12.08
CA ARG A 57 -4.14 -7.22 10.94
C ARG A 57 -4.75 -5.91 10.55
N GLY A 58 -4.39 -5.41 9.38
CA GLY A 58 -4.74 -4.06 9.00
C GLY A 58 -5.20 -3.93 7.57
N ILE A 59 -5.49 -2.69 7.24
CA ILE A 59 -5.86 -2.26 5.90
C ILE A 59 -5.22 -0.92 5.61
N CYS A 60 -4.82 -0.69 4.37
CA CYS A 60 -4.37 0.61 3.90
C CYS A 60 -5.57 1.53 3.72
N TYR A 61 -5.45 2.75 4.21
CA TYR A 61 -6.39 3.83 4.02
C TYR A 61 -5.67 4.99 3.35
N THR A 62 -5.88 5.11 2.03
CA THR A 62 -5.24 6.14 1.23
C THR A 62 -6.03 7.43 1.33
N ILE A 63 -5.40 8.49 1.86
CA ILE A 63 -5.97 9.84 1.89
C ILE A 63 -5.47 10.63 0.70
N GLY A 64 -6.22 10.58 -0.39
CA GLY A 64 -5.98 11.44 -1.55
C GLY A 64 -6.64 12.80 -1.41
N ALA A 65 -6.27 13.73 -2.30
CA ALA A 65 -7.01 14.98 -2.43
C ALA A 65 -8.42 14.75 -3.01
N GLY A 66 -8.65 13.56 -3.62
CA GLY A 66 -9.80 13.31 -4.47
C GLY A 66 -9.65 14.10 -5.77
N GLU A 67 -10.07 13.52 -6.87
CA GLU A 67 -9.87 14.14 -8.19
C GLU A 67 -11.04 15.02 -8.59
N THR A 68 -12.18 14.78 -7.97
CA THR A 68 -13.40 15.54 -8.20
C THR A 68 -13.90 16.10 -6.88
N PRO A 69 -14.71 17.17 -6.90
CA PRO A 69 -15.32 17.71 -5.69
C PRO A 69 -16.11 16.65 -4.90
N GLY A 70 -16.81 15.73 -5.60
CA GLY A 70 -17.56 14.66 -4.97
C GLY A 70 -16.69 13.62 -4.26
N THR A 71 -15.46 13.38 -4.72
CA THR A 71 -14.52 12.39 -4.16
C THR A 71 -13.47 13.00 -3.24
N ALA A 72 -13.41 14.33 -3.12
CA ALA A 72 -12.48 15.03 -2.25
C ALA A 72 -12.56 14.54 -0.81
N TRP A 73 -11.41 14.46 -0.14
CA TRP A 73 -11.34 14.06 1.25
C TRP A 73 -12.24 14.91 2.16
N SER A 74 -12.98 14.25 3.03
CA SER A 74 -13.75 14.92 4.07
C SER A 74 -13.58 14.24 5.41
N ALA A 75 -13.52 15.02 6.49
CA ALA A 75 -13.38 14.50 7.85
C ALA A 75 -14.59 13.64 8.27
N THR A 76 -15.78 13.94 7.76
CA THR A 76 -17.00 13.17 8.07
C THR A 76 -16.90 11.76 7.48
N ARG A 77 -16.61 11.64 6.19
CA ARG A 77 -16.44 10.35 5.52
C ARG A 77 -15.29 9.54 6.13
N MET A 78 -14.16 10.17 6.37
CA MET A 78 -13.00 9.52 7.01
C MET A 78 -13.39 8.89 8.35
N ARG A 79 -14.17 9.57 9.21
CA ARG A 79 -14.62 9.01 10.48
C ARG A 79 -15.58 7.83 10.31
N GLU A 80 -16.44 7.87 9.31
CA GLU A 80 -17.35 6.76 8.98
C GLU A 80 -16.55 5.55 8.50
N ASP A 81 -15.60 5.75 7.61
CA ASP A 81 -14.72 4.71 7.09
C ASP A 81 -13.89 4.05 8.21
N LEU A 82 -13.28 4.85 9.09
CA LEU A 82 -12.47 4.32 10.18
C LEU A 82 -13.31 3.52 11.19
N ARG A 83 -14.57 3.93 11.44
CA ARG A 83 -15.50 3.15 12.27
C ARG A 83 -15.83 1.81 11.62
N ALA A 84 -16.08 1.78 10.30
CA ALA A 84 -16.31 0.53 9.57
C ALA A 84 -15.07 -0.37 9.59
N ILE A 85 -13.87 0.20 9.39
CA ILE A 85 -12.60 -0.53 9.50
C ILE A 85 -12.44 -1.14 10.89
N ARG A 86 -12.76 -0.40 11.95
CA ARG A 86 -12.62 -0.89 13.32
C ARG A 86 -13.69 -1.89 13.71
N ASN A 87 -14.96 -1.60 13.41
CA ASN A 87 -16.10 -2.31 13.99
C ASN A 87 -16.62 -3.43 13.08
N ASP A 88 -16.64 -3.20 11.76
CA ASP A 88 -17.25 -4.12 10.79
C ASP A 88 -16.19 -4.99 10.09
N LEU A 89 -15.04 -4.41 9.77
CA LEU A 89 -13.89 -5.17 9.23
C LEU A 89 -13.09 -5.87 10.34
N HIS A 90 -13.22 -5.46 11.61
CA HIS A 90 -12.49 -5.97 12.77
C HIS A 90 -10.96 -5.80 12.66
N ALA A 91 -10.50 -4.81 11.92
CA ALA A 91 -9.07 -4.54 11.83
C ALA A 91 -8.48 -4.11 13.18
N THR A 92 -7.26 -4.55 13.46
CA THR A 92 -6.49 -4.17 14.66
C THR A 92 -5.49 -3.07 14.37
N SER A 93 -5.22 -2.83 13.09
CA SER A 93 -4.28 -1.82 12.60
C SER A 93 -4.83 -1.13 11.37
N ILE A 94 -4.37 0.08 11.13
CA ILE A 94 -4.62 0.84 9.90
C ILE A 94 -3.33 1.45 9.41
N GLU A 95 -3.04 1.31 8.13
CA GLU A 95 -2.02 2.10 7.47
C GLU A 95 -2.66 3.36 6.91
N VAL A 96 -2.21 4.50 7.40
CA VAL A 96 -2.65 5.82 6.92
C VAL A 96 -1.61 6.34 5.96
N THR A 97 -1.91 6.34 4.67
CA THR A 97 -0.98 6.72 3.61
C THR A 97 -1.51 7.84 2.73
N GLY A 98 -0.62 8.62 2.13
CA GLY A 98 -0.94 9.70 1.20
C GLY A 98 -0.25 11.02 1.52
N ASP A 99 -0.78 12.11 0.97
CA ASP A 99 -0.25 13.46 1.14
C ASP A 99 -1.17 14.35 1.98
N GLY A 100 -0.67 15.54 2.34
CA GLY A 100 -1.42 16.53 3.11
C GLY A 100 -1.34 16.30 4.62
N VAL A 101 -0.48 17.10 5.27
CA VAL A 101 -0.19 16.99 6.71
C VAL A 101 -1.44 17.01 7.57
N ASP A 102 -2.36 17.94 7.32
CA ASP A 102 -3.57 18.08 8.14
C ASP A 102 -4.49 16.86 8.03
N ARG A 103 -4.65 16.29 6.84
CA ARG A 103 -5.47 15.11 6.58
C ARG A 103 -4.88 13.87 7.21
N LEU A 104 -3.55 13.67 7.05
CA LEU A 104 -2.80 12.58 7.69
C LEU A 104 -2.93 12.64 9.20
N ASN A 105 -2.71 13.82 9.76
CA ASN A 105 -2.77 14.05 11.21
C ASN A 105 -4.18 13.84 11.77
N ALA A 106 -5.21 14.31 11.07
CA ALA A 106 -6.60 14.12 11.47
C ALA A 106 -6.98 12.63 11.45
N THR A 107 -6.60 11.91 10.38
CA THR A 107 -6.88 10.47 10.24
C THR A 107 -6.14 9.65 11.30
N ALA A 108 -4.85 9.94 11.53
CA ALA A 108 -4.08 9.27 12.58
C ALA A 108 -4.66 9.52 13.99
N SER A 109 -5.16 10.73 14.25
CA SER A 109 -5.81 11.06 15.54
C SER A 109 -7.11 10.27 15.74
N GLU A 110 -7.99 10.21 14.73
CA GLU A 110 -9.21 9.41 14.78
C GLU A 110 -8.91 7.91 14.97
N ALA A 111 -7.90 7.40 14.27
CA ALA A 111 -7.44 6.01 14.43
C ALA A 111 -6.97 5.72 15.87
N ALA A 112 -6.26 6.67 16.50
CA ALA A 112 -5.83 6.57 17.89
C ALA A 112 -7.04 6.51 18.84
N GLU A 113 -8.06 7.37 18.65
CA GLU A 113 -9.28 7.39 19.44
C GLU A 113 -10.07 6.08 19.35
N LEU A 114 -10.06 5.45 18.17
CA LEU A 114 -10.68 4.13 17.95
C LEU A 114 -9.82 2.96 18.48
N GLY A 115 -8.63 3.23 19.04
CA GLY A 115 -7.73 2.23 19.60
C GLY A 115 -7.08 1.32 18.53
N LEU A 116 -7.04 1.75 17.27
CA LEU A 116 -6.28 1.07 16.22
C LEU A 116 -4.78 1.25 16.45
N HIS A 117 -3.98 0.26 16.05
CA HIS A 117 -2.56 0.44 15.86
C HIS A 117 -2.36 1.26 14.58
N ILE A 118 -1.62 2.35 14.66
CA ILE A 118 -1.41 3.28 13.56
C ILE A 118 -0.10 2.96 12.86
N TRP A 119 -0.16 2.68 11.57
CA TRP A 119 0.98 2.67 10.68
C TRP A 119 0.90 3.92 9.81
N LEU A 120 1.66 4.95 10.17
CA LEU A 120 1.63 6.20 9.41
C LEU A 120 2.69 6.17 8.31
N GLN A 121 2.26 6.37 7.06
CA GLN A 121 3.08 6.34 5.86
C GLN A 121 2.87 7.61 5.02
N PRO A 122 3.49 8.74 5.37
CA PRO A 122 3.38 9.94 4.55
C PRO A 122 4.00 9.71 3.17
N THR A 123 3.20 9.86 2.13
CA THR A 123 3.61 9.64 0.74
C THR A 123 3.32 10.89 -0.08
N LEU A 124 4.29 11.80 -0.12
CA LEU A 124 4.28 12.99 -0.97
C LEU A 124 5.10 12.70 -2.23
N GLY A 125 4.43 12.58 -3.37
CA GLY A 125 5.07 12.28 -4.65
C GLY A 125 5.35 13.53 -5.49
N ASP A 126 6.26 13.40 -6.46
CA ASP A 126 6.55 14.40 -7.51
C ASP A 126 6.93 15.79 -6.99
N ARG A 127 7.50 15.85 -5.79
CA ARG A 127 7.95 17.09 -5.15
C ARG A 127 9.47 17.06 -4.92
N PRO A 128 10.12 18.23 -4.75
CA PRO A 128 11.52 18.27 -4.36
C PRO A 128 11.82 17.44 -3.10
N ALA A 129 12.95 16.77 -3.08
CA ALA A 129 13.36 15.90 -1.98
C ALA A 129 13.30 16.56 -0.59
N ALA A 130 13.53 17.88 -0.50
CA ALA A 130 13.41 18.62 0.76
C ALA A 130 11.96 18.68 1.25
N GLU A 131 11.01 18.96 0.35
CA GLU A 131 9.58 19.03 0.68
C GLU A 131 9.04 17.66 1.15
N ILE A 132 9.49 16.57 0.50
CA ILE A 132 9.13 15.20 0.91
C ILE A 132 9.64 14.90 2.33
N LEU A 133 10.88 15.29 2.64
CA LEU A 133 11.44 15.07 3.96
C LEU A 133 10.82 15.98 5.03
N ASP A 134 10.44 17.21 4.69
CA ASP A 134 9.74 18.13 5.59
C ASP A 134 8.33 17.61 5.91
N HIS A 135 7.61 17.08 4.90
CA HIS A 135 6.31 16.43 5.06
C HIS A 135 6.39 15.21 5.99
N LEU A 136 7.40 14.34 5.80
CA LEU A 136 7.69 13.25 6.72
C LEU A 136 7.97 13.74 8.15
N ALA A 137 8.78 14.78 8.29
CA ALA A 137 9.13 15.30 9.60
C ALA A 137 7.93 15.88 10.34
N GLU A 138 7.05 16.58 9.65
CA GLU A 138 5.88 17.22 10.23
C GLU A 138 4.86 16.20 10.71
N THR A 139 4.52 15.23 9.86
CA THR A 139 3.61 14.14 10.19
C THR A 139 4.20 13.21 11.26
N GLY A 140 5.50 12.92 11.19
CA GLY A 140 6.20 12.11 12.20
C GLY A 140 6.18 12.74 13.60
N ARG A 141 6.31 14.08 13.71
CA ARG A 141 6.17 14.79 15.00
C ARG A 141 4.73 14.66 15.55
N HIS A 142 3.72 14.67 14.70
CA HIS A 142 2.35 14.45 15.16
C HIS A 142 2.16 13.03 15.69
N LEU A 143 2.63 12.03 14.95
CA LEU A 143 2.56 10.63 15.38
C LEU A 143 3.30 10.42 16.71
N GLU A 144 4.45 11.08 16.92
CA GLU A 144 5.17 11.04 18.21
C GLU A 144 4.34 11.63 19.35
N ARG A 145 3.58 12.70 19.11
CA ARG A 145 2.67 13.24 20.14
C ARG A 145 1.58 12.21 20.51
N LEU A 146 0.95 11.58 19.51
CA LEU A 146 -0.04 10.52 19.75
C LEU A 146 0.58 9.34 20.52
N ARG A 147 1.77 8.89 20.12
CA ARG A 147 2.48 7.80 20.79
C ARG A 147 2.77 8.13 22.27
N ARG A 148 3.21 9.35 22.56
CA ARG A 148 3.43 9.82 23.95
C ARG A 148 2.15 9.91 24.76
N GLN A 149 1.01 10.06 24.13
CA GLN A 149 -0.32 10.02 24.74
C GLN A 149 -0.87 8.59 24.90
N GLY A 150 -0.10 7.57 24.49
CA GLY A 150 -0.44 6.17 24.66
C GLY A 150 -0.95 5.46 23.40
N ALA A 151 -1.00 6.13 22.25
CA ALA A 151 -1.35 5.48 21.01
C ALA A 151 -0.27 4.44 20.61
N ARG A 152 -0.70 3.32 20.07
CA ARG A 152 0.20 2.31 19.47
C ARG A 152 0.48 2.73 18.05
N ALA A 153 1.75 2.96 17.71
CA ALA A 153 2.11 3.53 16.42
C ALA A 153 3.50 3.11 15.94
N ASP A 154 3.61 2.89 14.65
CA ASP A 154 4.84 2.72 13.89
C ASP A 154 4.86 3.73 12.73
N LEU A 155 6.05 4.18 12.31
CA LEU A 155 6.23 5.14 11.22
C LEU A 155 6.94 4.48 10.05
N SER A 156 6.28 4.43 8.87
CA SER A 156 6.94 4.21 7.60
C SER A 156 7.48 5.55 7.10
N VAL A 157 8.77 5.61 6.75
CA VAL A 157 9.37 6.86 6.25
C VAL A 157 8.93 7.21 4.84
N GLY A 158 8.17 6.35 4.21
CA GLY A 158 7.60 6.48 2.87
C GLY A 158 7.41 5.12 2.21
N CYS A 159 7.03 5.15 0.95
CA CYS A 159 6.74 4.00 0.12
C CYS A 159 7.47 4.15 -1.22
N GLU A 160 8.01 3.06 -1.75
CA GLU A 160 8.51 2.93 -3.13
C GLU A 160 9.16 4.22 -3.68
N PHE A 161 10.21 4.71 -3.03
CA PHE A 161 10.83 6.01 -3.35
C PHE A 161 11.30 6.12 -4.80
N TRP A 162 11.62 5.02 -5.46
CA TRP A 162 11.95 5.01 -6.89
C TRP A 162 10.78 5.52 -7.74
N LEU A 163 9.55 5.32 -7.25
CA LEU A 163 8.30 5.72 -7.88
C LEU A 163 7.94 7.18 -7.56
N PHE A 164 8.02 7.57 -6.30
CA PHE A 164 7.47 8.85 -5.83
C PHE A 164 8.50 9.97 -5.77
N VAL A 165 9.81 9.67 -5.67
CA VAL A 165 10.85 10.69 -5.51
C VAL A 165 11.49 11.04 -6.86
N PRO A 166 11.36 12.29 -7.34
CA PRO A 166 11.98 12.72 -8.59
C PRO A 166 13.47 12.45 -8.64
N GLY A 167 13.93 11.97 -9.79
CA GLY A 167 15.35 11.80 -10.08
C GLY A 167 15.94 10.46 -9.61
N ILE A 168 15.25 9.59 -8.92
CA ILE A 168 15.70 8.20 -8.66
C ILE A 168 15.62 7.42 -9.96
N VAL A 169 14.45 7.35 -10.57
CA VAL A 169 14.21 6.87 -11.94
C VAL A 169 13.95 8.07 -12.85
N PRO A 170 14.37 8.06 -14.13
CA PRO A 170 13.99 9.09 -15.09
C PRO A 170 12.47 9.18 -15.27
N GLY A 171 11.93 10.40 -15.34
CA GLY A 171 10.51 10.68 -15.56
C GLY A 171 10.02 11.89 -14.75
N ALA A 172 9.16 12.72 -15.35
CA ALA A 172 8.65 13.94 -14.74
C ALA A 172 7.62 13.64 -13.64
N ASN A 173 6.96 12.49 -13.71
CA ASN A 173 5.97 12.02 -12.74
C ASN A 173 6.08 10.51 -12.55
N ALA A 174 5.32 9.97 -11.60
CA ALA A 174 5.33 8.56 -11.26
C ALA A 174 4.99 7.66 -12.47
N GLU A 175 4.03 8.06 -13.30
CA GLU A 175 3.63 7.31 -14.50
C GLU A 175 4.77 7.20 -15.53
N GLU A 176 5.50 8.29 -15.80
CA GLU A 176 6.65 8.24 -16.68
C GLU A 176 7.79 7.39 -16.11
N ARG A 177 7.98 7.41 -14.79
CA ARG A 177 8.98 6.56 -14.13
C ARG A 177 8.66 5.08 -14.29
N ILE A 178 7.39 4.67 -14.14
CA ILE A 178 6.97 3.29 -14.43
C ILE A 178 7.23 2.94 -15.90
N ARG A 179 6.79 3.78 -16.84
CA ARG A 179 7.03 3.52 -18.27
C ARG A 179 8.51 3.33 -18.56
N ASN A 180 9.37 4.15 -17.97
CA ASN A 180 10.82 4.03 -18.16
C ASN A 180 11.39 2.77 -17.51
N LEU A 181 10.88 2.34 -16.35
CA LEU A 181 11.28 1.07 -15.74
C LEU A 181 10.88 -0.12 -16.61
N VAL A 182 9.62 -0.18 -17.05
CA VAL A 182 9.11 -1.25 -17.92
C VAL A 182 9.87 -1.30 -19.26
N ALA A 183 10.20 -0.14 -19.81
CA ALA A 183 10.95 -0.04 -21.07
C ALA A 183 12.47 -0.27 -20.91
N GLY A 184 12.99 -0.40 -19.69
CA GLY A 184 14.44 -0.49 -19.43
C GLY A 184 15.21 0.82 -19.66
N ASN A 185 14.53 1.96 -19.72
CA ASN A 185 15.10 3.28 -19.98
C ASN A 185 15.68 3.93 -18.71
N TYR A 186 16.50 3.19 -17.97
CA TYR A 186 17.17 3.68 -16.76
C TYR A 186 18.50 2.98 -16.53
N ASP A 187 19.34 3.56 -15.68
CA ASP A 187 20.58 2.94 -15.21
C ASP A 187 20.33 2.28 -13.84
N PRO A 188 20.31 0.94 -13.73
CA PRO A 188 20.04 0.24 -12.47
C PRO A 188 21.01 0.62 -11.35
N GLN A 189 22.30 0.79 -11.65
CA GLN A 189 23.29 1.15 -10.63
C GLN A 189 23.07 2.59 -10.11
N GLN A 190 22.70 3.50 -11.00
CA GLN A 190 22.40 4.87 -10.60
C GLN A 190 21.12 4.94 -9.80
N MET A 191 20.05 4.21 -10.21
CA MET A 191 18.79 4.07 -9.46
C MET A 191 19.08 3.56 -8.05
N MET A 192 19.81 2.46 -7.89
CA MET A 192 20.14 1.88 -6.60
C MET A 192 20.91 2.85 -5.70
N ARG A 193 21.93 3.55 -6.22
CA ARG A 193 22.67 4.56 -5.45
C ARG A 193 21.76 5.69 -4.97
N ARG A 194 20.87 6.20 -5.82
CA ARG A 194 19.95 7.29 -5.49
C ARG A 194 18.87 6.87 -4.49
N LEU A 195 18.31 5.67 -4.69
CA LEU A 195 17.35 5.06 -3.78
C LEU A 195 17.97 4.91 -2.37
N SER A 196 19.12 4.27 -2.28
CA SER A 196 19.84 4.08 -1.00
C SER A 196 20.16 5.41 -0.31
N ALA A 197 20.64 6.41 -1.06
CA ALA A 197 20.97 7.72 -0.51
C ALA A 197 19.72 8.45 0.02
N PHE A 198 18.59 8.37 -0.69
CA PHE A 198 17.34 9.00 -0.26
C PHE A 198 16.74 8.27 0.94
N THR A 199 16.70 6.93 0.91
CA THR A 199 16.20 6.09 2.00
C THR A 199 16.96 6.35 3.31
N ALA A 200 18.30 6.48 3.25
CA ALA A 200 19.11 6.82 4.41
C ALA A 200 18.77 8.21 4.98
N ARG A 201 18.50 9.20 4.11
CA ARG A 201 18.09 10.54 4.56
C ARG A 201 16.70 10.49 5.20
N ALA A 202 15.74 9.78 4.61
CA ALA A 202 14.40 9.62 5.16
C ALA A 202 14.42 8.89 6.51
N ALA A 203 15.20 7.82 6.64
CA ALA A 203 15.41 7.13 7.92
C ALA A 203 15.97 8.05 9.00
N LYS A 204 16.98 8.88 8.66
CA LYS A 204 17.54 9.88 9.57
C LYS A 204 16.50 10.91 10.03
N VAL A 205 15.69 11.42 9.11
CA VAL A 205 14.59 12.35 9.42
C VAL A 205 13.56 11.68 10.32
N GLY A 206 13.05 10.51 9.93
CA GLY A 206 12.08 9.75 10.74
C GLY A 206 12.59 9.53 12.16
N ARG A 207 13.84 9.08 12.30
CA ARG A 207 14.46 8.84 13.62
C ARG A 207 14.60 10.12 14.46
N SER A 208 14.78 11.28 13.83
CA SER A 208 14.91 12.55 14.54
C SER A 208 13.59 13.06 15.12
N VAL A 209 12.45 12.60 14.62
CA VAL A 209 11.11 13.10 14.98
C VAL A 209 10.22 12.08 15.65
N PHE A 210 10.54 10.79 15.57
CA PHE A 210 9.72 9.69 16.09
C PHE A 210 10.55 8.71 16.90
N GLY A 211 10.12 8.45 18.14
CA GLY A 211 10.80 7.57 19.09
C GLY A 211 10.28 6.12 19.11
N GLY A 212 9.31 5.79 18.27
CA GLY A 212 8.81 4.42 18.07
C GLY A 212 9.60 3.66 17.00
N LYS A 213 9.02 2.55 16.49
CA LYS A 213 9.66 1.76 15.45
C LYS A 213 9.52 2.42 14.08
N LEU A 214 10.60 2.37 13.30
CA LEU A 214 10.63 2.84 11.92
C LEU A 214 10.61 1.67 10.93
N SER A 215 9.95 1.89 9.80
CA SER A 215 9.97 1.05 8.61
C SER A 215 10.09 1.89 7.35
N TYR A 216 10.14 1.21 6.23
CA TYR A 216 10.00 1.71 4.87
C TYR A 216 9.18 0.69 4.08
N ALA A 217 8.22 1.13 3.27
CA ALA A 217 7.45 0.26 2.40
C ALA A 217 8.20 0.12 1.07
N ALA A 218 8.87 -1.00 0.90
CA ALA A 218 9.73 -1.27 -0.24
C ALA A 218 9.02 -2.16 -1.25
N ALA A 219 9.19 -1.89 -2.55
CA ALA A 219 8.87 -2.87 -3.57
C ALA A 219 9.69 -4.16 -3.34
N GLN A 220 9.14 -5.31 -3.79
CA GLN A 220 9.70 -6.63 -3.48
C GLN A 220 11.18 -6.80 -3.88
N ASP A 221 11.61 -6.14 -4.94
CA ASP A 221 12.96 -6.26 -5.49
C ASP A 221 13.87 -5.07 -5.14
N ASP A 222 13.42 -4.16 -4.27
CA ASP A 222 14.26 -3.08 -3.79
C ASP A 222 15.40 -3.60 -2.89
N GLU A 223 16.62 -3.19 -3.21
CA GLU A 223 17.78 -3.42 -2.35
C GLU A 223 17.85 -2.35 -1.26
N VAL A 224 17.25 -2.63 -0.11
CA VAL A 224 17.19 -1.72 1.04
C VAL A 224 18.21 -2.13 2.10
N ASP A 225 18.93 -1.14 2.66
CA ASP A 225 19.71 -1.34 3.89
C ASP A 225 18.75 -1.36 5.10
N TRP A 226 18.26 -2.55 5.42
CA TRP A 226 17.36 -2.74 6.55
C TRP A 226 18.01 -2.50 7.91
N SER A 227 19.33 -2.28 7.99
CA SER A 227 19.96 -1.88 9.25
C SER A 227 19.47 -0.52 9.76
N LEU A 228 18.98 0.35 8.86
CA LEU A 228 18.42 1.67 9.14
C LEU A 228 17.06 1.63 9.86
N PHE A 229 16.36 0.50 9.81
CA PHE A 229 14.97 0.35 10.23
C PHE A 229 14.82 -0.68 11.36
N ASP A 230 13.70 -0.61 12.08
CA ASP A 230 13.35 -1.57 13.13
C ASP A 230 12.49 -2.73 12.58
N ILE A 231 11.79 -2.49 11.47
CA ILE A 231 10.89 -3.41 10.82
C ILE A 231 11.26 -3.48 9.32
N VAL A 232 11.29 -4.68 8.75
CA VAL A 232 11.36 -4.89 7.30
C VAL A 232 9.93 -4.74 6.76
N GLY A 233 9.69 -3.78 5.85
CA GLY A 233 8.38 -3.52 5.24
C GLY A 233 8.40 -3.79 3.75
N ILE A 234 7.49 -4.62 3.26
CA ILE A 234 7.45 -5.05 1.85
C ILE A 234 6.05 -4.88 1.29
N ASP A 235 5.95 -4.20 0.15
CA ASP A 235 4.75 -4.18 -0.68
C ASP A 235 4.75 -5.44 -1.54
N TYR A 236 3.79 -6.35 -1.26
CA TYR A 236 3.84 -7.72 -1.72
C TYR A 236 2.67 -8.07 -2.64
N TYR A 237 2.96 -8.25 -3.92
CA TYR A 237 1.98 -8.52 -4.97
C TYR A 237 2.27 -9.79 -5.79
N SER A 238 3.08 -10.72 -5.26
CA SER A 238 3.35 -11.99 -5.94
C SER A 238 2.11 -12.85 -6.07
N TYR A 239 2.05 -13.62 -7.13
CA TYR A 239 1.11 -14.71 -7.32
C TYR A 239 1.85 -16.02 -7.59
N PHE A 240 1.53 -17.04 -6.82
CA PHE A 240 2.04 -18.40 -7.01
C PHE A 240 0.86 -19.39 -6.93
N PRO A 241 0.85 -20.41 -7.81
CA PRO A 241 -0.12 -21.51 -7.71
C PRO A 241 0.08 -22.36 -6.45
N ASP A 242 1.32 -22.45 -5.94
CA ASP A 242 1.66 -23.22 -4.75
C ASP A 242 1.95 -22.29 -3.56
N ARG A 243 1.23 -22.55 -2.45
CA ARG A 243 1.41 -21.83 -1.19
C ARG A 243 2.85 -21.85 -0.65
N ALA A 244 3.57 -22.95 -0.87
CA ALA A 244 4.94 -23.10 -0.42
C ALA A 244 5.90 -22.08 -1.08
N ASP A 245 5.57 -21.60 -2.26
CA ASP A 245 6.38 -20.65 -3.00
C ASP A 245 6.31 -19.25 -2.36
N TYR A 246 5.14 -18.82 -1.87
CA TYR A 246 5.03 -17.60 -1.06
C TYR A 246 5.93 -17.67 0.19
N VAL A 247 5.85 -18.78 0.92
CA VAL A 247 6.68 -18.98 2.13
C VAL A 247 8.17 -18.95 1.78
N ARG A 248 8.57 -19.58 0.67
CA ARG A 248 9.96 -19.61 0.22
C ARG A 248 10.46 -18.22 -0.15
N GLU A 249 9.65 -17.45 -0.87
CA GLU A 249 10.00 -16.09 -1.27
C GLU A 249 10.13 -15.17 -0.06
N LEU A 250 9.15 -15.16 0.83
CA LEU A 250 9.15 -14.28 2.01
C LEU A 250 10.25 -14.60 3.03
N ARG A 251 10.69 -15.86 3.10
CA ARG A 251 11.81 -16.27 4.00
C ARG A 251 13.10 -15.49 3.73
N ARG A 252 13.33 -14.99 2.52
CA ARG A 252 14.54 -14.21 2.20
C ARG A 252 14.67 -12.96 3.07
N TYR A 253 13.55 -12.38 3.50
CA TYR A 253 13.52 -11.17 4.33
C TYR A 253 13.78 -11.43 5.81
N LEU A 254 13.54 -12.67 6.28
CA LEU A 254 13.78 -13.06 7.68
C LEU A 254 15.28 -13.11 8.03
N ARG A 255 16.18 -13.14 7.03
CA ARG A 255 17.64 -13.09 7.24
C ARG A 255 18.12 -11.86 8.01
N TRP A 256 17.31 -10.78 8.01
CA TRP A 256 17.65 -9.56 8.72
C TRP A 256 17.43 -9.64 10.24
N GLY A 257 16.80 -10.70 10.74
CA GLY A 257 16.51 -10.91 12.16
C GLY A 257 15.60 -9.85 12.77
N LYS A 258 14.80 -9.17 11.93
CA LYS A 258 13.86 -8.13 12.30
C LYS A 258 12.43 -8.59 12.05
N PRO A 259 11.42 -7.98 12.72
CA PRO A 259 10.04 -8.18 12.38
C PRO A 259 9.79 -7.91 10.89
N LEU A 260 9.03 -8.78 10.22
CA LEU A 260 8.63 -8.60 8.83
C LEU A 260 7.17 -8.14 8.77
N ALA A 261 6.91 -7.03 8.11
CA ALA A 261 5.60 -6.51 7.81
C ALA A 261 5.34 -6.56 6.30
N ILE A 262 4.16 -6.99 5.92
CA ILE A 262 3.63 -6.78 4.57
C ILE A 262 2.86 -5.46 4.62
N THR A 263 3.47 -4.43 4.08
CA THR A 263 2.94 -3.07 4.10
C THR A 263 1.84 -2.87 3.08
N GLU A 264 1.85 -3.64 2.00
CA GLU A 264 0.74 -3.74 1.06
C GLU A 264 0.62 -5.16 0.52
N PHE A 265 -0.61 -5.65 0.39
CA PHE A 265 -0.94 -6.82 -0.40
C PHE A 265 -2.38 -6.75 -0.90
N GLY A 266 -2.63 -7.15 -2.12
CA GLY A 266 -3.96 -7.07 -2.71
C GLY A 266 -3.98 -7.51 -4.16
N THR A 267 -5.17 -7.53 -4.72
CA THR A 267 -5.40 -7.74 -6.16
C THR A 267 -6.67 -7.04 -6.59
N CYS A 268 -6.80 -6.76 -7.88
CA CYS A 268 -7.98 -6.15 -8.47
C CYS A 268 -9.18 -7.08 -8.52
N THR A 269 -10.35 -6.54 -8.90
CA THR A 269 -11.66 -7.21 -8.77
C THR A 269 -12.11 -7.86 -10.10
N TYR A 270 -11.21 -8.58 -10.80
CA TYR A 270 -11.54 -9.33 -12.02
C TYR A 270 -10.88 -10.71 -12.05
N ALA A 271 -11.39 -11.60 -12.87
CA ALA A 271 -10.83 -12.94 -13.07
C ALA A 271 -9.42 -12.85 -13.69
N GLY A 272 -8.43 -13.52 -13.07
CA GLY A 272 -7.04 -13.46 -13.51
C GLY A 272 -6.26 -12.23 -12.99
N ALA A 273 -6.84 -11.41 -12.13
CA ALA A 273 -6.14 -10.24 -11.57
C ALA A 273 -4.88 -10.60 -10.74
N PRO A 274 -4.84 -11.68 -9.93
CA PRO A 274 -3.64 -12.03 -9.18
C PRO A 274 -2.39 -12.26 -10.04
N GLU A 275 -2.56 -12.81 -11.24
CA GLU A 275 -1.48 -13.07 -12.21
C GLU A 275 -0.84 -11.78 -12.75
N GLN A 276 -1.53 -10.64 -12.62
CA GLN A 276 -1.01 -9.33 -13.03
C GLN A 276 -0.14 -8.66 -11.95
N GLY A 277 -0.11 -9.24 -10.75
CA GLY A 277 0.67 -8.70 -9.63
C GLY A 277 0.32 -7.25 -9.29
N GLY A 278 1.34 -6.43 -9.05
CA GLY A 278 1.18 -5.00 -8.74
C GLY A 278 0.67 -4.14 -9.91
N MET A 279 0.52 -4.70 -11.13
CA MET A 279 0.08 -3.97 -12.33
C MET A 279 -1.37 -4.26 -12.72
N GLY A 280 -2.14 -4.99 -11.91
CA GLY A 280 -3.53 -5.35 -12.21
C GLY A 280 -4.46 -4.15 -12.45
N TRP A 281 -4.12 -2.99 -11.92
CA TRP A 281 -4.86 -1.73 -12.09
C TRP A 281 -4.73 -1.10 -13.49
N ASP A 282 -3.70 -1.44 -14.30
CA ASP A 282 -3.49 -0.85 -15.65
C ASP A 282 -4.46 -1.44 -16.67
N THR A 283 -5.73 -1.36 -16.37
CA THR A 283 -6.82 -1.91 -17.21
C THR A 283 -7.87 -0.86 -17.58
N ILE A 284 -7.59 0.44 -17.34
CA ILE A 284 -8.50 1.54 -17.69
C ILE A 284 -7.91 2.35 -18.86
N ASP A 285 -8.75 2.67 -19.84
CA ASP A 285 -8.44 3.58 -20.94
C ASP A 285 -8.95 5.00 -20.60
N TYR A 286 -8.05 5.83 -20.08
CA TYR A 286 -8.34 7.24 -19.76
C TYR A 286 -8.35 8.17 -20.98
N THR A 287 -8.06 7.67 -22.17
CA THR A 287 -8.22 8.47 -23.41
C THR A 287 -9.67 8.58 -23.84
N LYS A 288 -10.55 7.76 -23.24
CA LYS A 288 -11.98 7.78 -23.44
C LYS A 288 -12.68 8.75 -22.49
N GLN A 289 -13.86 9.20 -22.88
CA GLN A 289 -14.74 10.05 -22.07
C GLN A 289 -16.17 9.49 -22.14
N PRO A 290 -16.72 8.91 -21.08
CA PRO A 290 -16.04 8.58 -19.81
C PRO A 290 -14.93 7.51 -19.97
N PRO A 291 -14.01 7.36 -18.99
CA PRO A 291 -13.01 6.30 -19.00
C PRO A 291 -13.64 4.91 -19.10
N GLU A 292 -12.94 3.98 -19.78
CA GLU A 292 -13.46 2.64 -20.07
C GLU A 292 -12.45 1.56 -19.65
N ILE A 293 -12.95 0.40 -19.23
CA ILE A 293 -12.13 -0.79 -19.04
C ILE A 293 -11.60 -1.28 -20.40
N LYS A 294 -10.30 -1.56 -20.46
CA LYS A 294 -9.62 -2.15 -21.62
C LYS A 294 -10.00 -3.64 -21.76
N GLY A 295 -10.38 -4.05 -22.97
CA GLY A 295 -10.67 -5.46 -23.28
C GLY A 295 -11.95 -5.99 -22.61
N ASP A 296 -12.03 -7.32 -22.52
CA ASP A 296 -13.22 -8.03 -22.05
C ASP A 296 -13.00 -8.63 -20.64
N LEU A 297 -12.69 -7.78 -19.66
CA LEU A 297 -12.49 -8.23 -18.28
C LEU A 297 -13.83 -8.71 -17.69
N VAL A 298 -13.74 -9.77 -16.90
CA VAL A 298 -14.88 -10.34 -16.17
C VAL A 298 -14.73 -10.01 -14.68
N ARG A 299 -15.66 -9.21 -14.14
CA ARG A 299 -15.69 -8.89 -12.71
C ARG A 299 -15.70 -10.16 -11.85
N SER A 300 -14.86 -10.22 -10.85
CA SER A 300 -14.75 -11.34 -9.93
C SER A 300 -14.32 -10.91 -8.52
N GLU A 301 -15.27 -10.51 -7.69
CA GLU A 301 -15.03 -10.26 -6.26
C GLU A 301 -14.55 -11.52 -5.53
N ARG A 302 -14.95 -12.70 -6.02
CA ARG A 302 -14.51 -14.00 -5.50
C ARG A 302 -12.99 -14.20 -5.67
N THR A 303 -12.44 -13.81 -6.82
CA THR A 303 -10.99 -13.89 -7.09
C THR A 303 -10.22 -13.02 -6.09
N GLN A 304 -10.65 -11.79 -5.89
CA GLN A 304 -10.04 -10.87 -4.91
C GLN A 304 -10.12 -11.45 -3.48
N ALA A 305 -11.29 -11.89 -3.06
CA ALA A 305 -11.50 -12.45 -1.72
C ALA A 305 -10.64 -13.71 -1.47
N ALA A 306 -10.53 -14.59 -2.47
CA ALA A 306 -9.73 -15.81 -2.37
C ALA A 306 -8.24 -15.50 -2.21
N TYR A 307 -7.69 -14.61 -3.05
CA TYR A 307 -6.29 -14.21 -2.98
C TYR A 307 -5.92 -13.57 -1.64
N LEU A 308 -6.72 -12.62 -1.15
CA LEU A 308 -6.50 -11.99 0.14
C LEU A 308 -6.53 -12.99 1.30
N THR A 309 -7.48 -13.93 1.27
CA THR A 309 -7.61 -14.96 2.31
C THR A 309 -6.43 -15.94 2.31
N GLU A 310 -5.95 -16.32 1.13
CA GLU A 310 -4.80 -17.19 0.97
C GLU A 310 -3.53 -16.56 1.52
N LEU A 311 -3.23 -15.32 1.12
CA LEU A 311 -2.06 -14.60 1.61
C LEU A 311 -2.10 -14.35 3.12
N LEU A 312 -3.24 -13.96 3.67
CA LEU A 312 -3.39 -13.85 5.13
C LEU A 312 -3.06 -15.15 5.84
N GLY A 313 -3.50 -16.28 5.28
CA GLY A 313 -3.17 -17.59 5.83
C GLY A 313 -1.66 -17.88 5.81
N VAL A 314 -0.93 -17.45 4.76
CA VAL A 314 0.53 -17.52 4.68
C VAL A 314 1.17 -16.65 5.75
N PHE A 315 0.74 -15.42 5.89
CA PHE A 315 1.31 -14.45 6.83
C PHE A 315 1.09 -14.86 8.30
N GLU A 316 -0.09 -15.43 8.60
CA GLU A 316 -0.39 -16.03 9.92
C GLU A 316 0.54 -17.22 10.23
N GLU A 317 0.74 -18.15 9.27
CA GLU A 317 1.60 -19.31 9.42
C GLU A 317 3.07 -18.92 9.65
N MET A 318 3.51 -17.81 9.04
CA MET A 318 4.87 -17.30 9.17
C MET A 318 5.08 -16.42 10.41
N ASP A 319 4.07 -16.20 11.26
CA ASP A 319 4.10 -15.32 12.43
C ASP A 319 4.60 -13.90 12.09
N LEU A 320 4.12 -13.30 10.98
CA LEU A 320 4.58 -12.00 10.56
C LEU A 320 4.13 -10.90 11.55
N TYR A 321 4.86 -9.78 11.56
CA TYR A 321 4.57 -8.65 12.46
C TYR A 321 3.29 -7.93 12.07
N ALA A 322 3.10 -7.63 10.77
CA ALA A 322 1.94 -6.91 10.27
C ALA A 322 1.59 -7.35 8.85
N ALA A 323 0.30 -7.24 8.49
CA ALA A 323 -0.15 -7.32 7.10
C ALA A 323 -1.27 -6.29 6.88
N MET A 324 -1.07 -5.40 5.90
CA MET A 324 -1.98 -4.34 5.53
C MET A 324 -2.59 -4.65 4.16
N ALA A 325 -3.88 -5.03 4.13
CA ALA A 325 -4.56 -5.25 2.86
C ALA A 325 -4.67 -3.93 2.09
N PHE A 326 -4.21 -3.90 0.87
CA PHE A 326 -4.32 -2.75 -0.02
C PHE A 326 -5.54 -2.93 -0.90
N GLU A 327 -6.56 -2.09 -0.77
CA GLU A 327 -6.78 -0.98 0.17
C GLU A 327 -8.26 -0.95 0.62
N PHE A 328 -8.65 -0.01 1.50
CA PHE A 328 -10.05 0.09 1.92
C PHE A 328 -10.94 0.61 0.79
N LEU A 329 -10.60 1.76 0.19
CA LEU A 329 -11.45 2.49 -0.74
C LEU A 329 -10.65 3.23 -1.81
N THR A 330 -11.08 3.15 -3.07
CA THR A 330 -10.59 3.96 -4.21
C THR A 330 -11.76 4.82 -4.74
N PRO A 331 -11.98 6.04 -4.22
CA PRO A 331 -13.18 6.83 -4.54
C PRO A 331 -13.37 7.16 -6.02
N ASP A 332 -12.26 7.28 -6.76
CA ASP A 332 -12.25 7.66 -8.19
C ASP A 332 -12.40 6.47 -9.14
N ALA A 333 -12.58 5.24 -8.60
CA ALA A 333 -12.85 4.04 -9.38
C ALA A 333 -14.26 3.50 -9.09
N PRO A 334 -15.33 4.16 -9.56
CA PRO A 334 -16.69 3.76 -9.24
C PRO A 334 -17.10 2.46 -9.92
N TYR A 335 -17.92 1.70 -9.20
CA TYR A 335 -18.61 0.55 -9.76
C TYR A 335 -19.68 0.98 -10.77
N SER A 336 -19.83 0.18 -11.82
CA SER A 336 -20.94 0.28 -12.78
C SER A 336 -21.49 -1.11 -13.12
N PRO A 337 -22.84 -1.27 -13.27
CA PRO A 337 -23.42 -2.52 -13.78
C PRO A 337 -23.08 -2.77 -15.25
N VAL A 338 -22.58 -1.76 -15.96
CA VAL A 338 -22.08 -1.87 -17.33
C VAL A 338 -20.59 -2.15 -17.27
N SER A 339 -20.17 -3.38 -17.57
CA SER A 339 -18.78 -3.86 -17.39
C SER A 339 -17.73 -2.91 -17.98
N ARG A 340 -17.99 -2.29 -19.14
CA ARG A 340 -17.09 -1.33 -19.77
C ARG A 340 -16.80 -0.11 -18.91
N TYR A 341 -17.73 0.31 -18.06
CA TYR A 341 -17.62 1.46 -17.17
C TYR A 341 -17.40 1.09 -15.71
N ASP A 342 -17.23 -0.20 -15.41
CA ASP A 342 -16.97 -0.68 -14.06
C ASP A 342 -15.50 -0.50 -13.68
N LEU A 343 -15.12 0.75 -13.38
CA LEU A 343 -13.73 1.08 -13.04
C LEU A 343 -13.27 0.41 -11.75
N ASP A 344 -14.21 0.01 -10.86
CA ASP A 344 -13.86 -0.75 -9.66
C ASP A 344 -13.23 -2.12 -9.98
N MET A 345 -13.39 -2.65 -11.18
CA MET A 345 -12.64 -3.85 -11.59
C MET A 345 -11.13 -3.64 -11.52
N ALA A 346 -10.63 -2.45 -11.81
CA ALA A 346 -9.22 -2.07 -11.73
C ALA A 346 -8.78 -1.64 -10.32
N SER A 347 -9.67 -1.67 -9.33
CA SER A 347 -9.40 -1.26 -7.95
C SER A 347 -9.00 -2.43 -7.07
N TYR A 348 -8.01 -2.21 -6.20
CA TYR A 348 -7.63 -3.12 -5.12
C TYR A 348 -8.54 -2.98 -3.90
N ALA A 349 -9.39 -1.95 -3.84
CA ALA A 349 -10.23 -1.66 -2.70
C ALA A 349 -11.15 -2.83 -2.32
N VAL A 350 -11.41 -2.99 -1.03
CA VAL A 350 -12.31 -4.05 -0.53
C VAL A 350 -13.77 -3.59 -0.43
N VAL A 351 -14.01 -2.30 -0.63
CA VAL A 351 -15.34 -1.72 -0.84
C VAL A 351 -15.40 -1.08 -2.22
N LYS A 352 -16.58 -0.96 -2.80
CA LYS A 352 -16.80 -0.36 -4.13
C LYS A 352 -17.59 0.94 -4.00
N PRO A 353 -17.13 2.05 -4.58
CA PRO A 353 -17.89 3.29 -4.61
C PRO A 353 -19.05 3.20 -5.60
N ILE A 354 -20.24 3.61 -5.16
CA ILE A 354 -21.46 3.69 -5.96
C ILE A 354 -21.82 5.15 -6.10
N LYS A 355 -21.77 5.69 -7.30
CA LYS A 355 -22.20 7.06 -7.60
C LYS A 355 -23.67 7.11 -7.96
N ASP A 356 -24.40 8.13 -7.50
CA ASP A 356 -25.78 8.37 -7.84
C ASP A 356 -25.91 8.75 -9.33
N ARG A 357 -24.93 9.49 -9.84
CA ARG A 357 -24.83 9.86 -11.27
C ARG A 357 -23.39 9.61 -11.75
N PHE A 358 -23.21 8.57 -12.54
CA PHE A 358 -21.90 8.04 -12.92
C PHE A 358 -20.97 9.09 -13.56
N ASP A 359 -21.50 9.91 -14.49
CA ASP A 359 -20.71 10.88 -15.25
C ASP A 359 -20.62 12.28 -14.60
N ASP A 360 -21.17 12.45 -13.41
CA ASP A 360 -21.17 13.75 -12.71
C ASP A 360 -20.04 13.82 -11.67
N PRO A 361 -19.05 14.72 -11.83
CA PRO A 361 -17.98 14.91 -10.85
C PRO A 361 -18.45 15.41 -9.48
N GLU A 362 -19.63 16.03 -9.41
CA GLU A 362 -20.26 16.50 -8.16
C GLU A 362 -21.25 15.49 -7.58
N SER A 363 -21.37 14.29 -8.17
CA SER A 363 -22.32 13.29 -7.70
C SER A 363 -22.06 12.89 -6.26
N ASP A 364 -23.10 12.84 -5.48
CA ASP A 364 -23.09 12.10 -4.24
C ASP A 364 -22.79 10.62 -4.52
N TRP A 365 -22.18 9.97 -3.54
CA TRP A 365 -21.83 8.57 -3.60
C TRP A 365 -21.74 7.95 -2.22
N HIS A 366 -21.87 6.65 -2.15
CA HIS A 366 -21.59 5.82 -0.99
C HIS A 366 -20.74 4.62 -1.40
N TRP A 367 -20.28 3.84 -0.45
CA TRP A 367 -19.62 2.58 -0.77
C TRP A 367 -20.41 1.38 -0.26
N GLU A 368 -20.23 0.25 -0.93
CA GLU A 368 -20.74 -1.06 -0.53
C GLU A 368 -19.60 -2.05 -0.34
N PRO A 369 -19.68 -2.95 0.67
CA PRO A 369 -18.67 -3.97 0.89
C PRO A 369 -18.65 -4.99 -0.26
N LYS A 370 -17.45 -5.36 -0.73
CA LYS A 370 -17.22 -6.48 -1.64
C LYS A 370 -17.08 -7.81 -0.87
N GLN A 371 -17.05 -8.94 -1.58
CA GLN A 371 -16.76 -10.25 -0.97
C GLN A 371 -15.43 -10.26 -0.21
N ALA A 372 -14.45 -9.50 -0.69
CA ALA A 372 -13.15 -9.31 -0.04
C ALA A 372 -13.27 -8.70 1.36
N PHE A 373 -14.11 -7.66 1.55
CA PHE A 373 -14.38 -7.07 2.86
C PHE A 373 -14.87 -8.12 3.86
N HIS A 374 -15.90 -8.87 3.47
CA HIS A 374 -16.46 -9.91 4.33
C HIS A 374 -15.50 -11.08 4.59
N ALA A 375 -14.64 -11.40 3.64
CA ALA A 375 -13.62 -12.43 3.80
C ALA A 375 -12.55 -12.00 4.82
N LEU A 376 -12.04 -10.77 4.70
CA LEU A 376 -11.10 -10.19 5.67
C LEU A 376 -11.71 -10.07 7.06
N ALA A 377 -12.95 -9.58 7.18
CA ALA A 377 -13.65 -9.45 8.46
C ALA A 377 -13.71 -10.79 9.20
N ARG A 378 -14.08 -11.87 8.51
CA ARG A 378 -14.08 -13.23 9.09
C ARG A 378 -12.69 -13.70 9.52
N CYS A 379 -11.64 -13.33 8.81
CA CYS A 379 -10.26 -13.68 9.18
C CYS A 379 -9.83 -12.89 10.43
N TYR A 380 -10.12 -11.60 10.49
CA TYR A 380 -9.71 -10.73 11.58
C TYR A 380 -10.46 -11.02 12.89
N GLU A 381 -11.76 -11.33 12.82
CA GLU A 381 -12.58 -11.70 13.99
C GLU A 381 -12.12 -12.99 14.67
N ARG A 382 -11.82 -14.05 13.89
CA ARG A 382 -11.43 -15.37 14.42
C ARG A 382 -10.21 -15.35 15.31
N THR A 383 -9.28 -14.44 15.06
CA THR A 383 -8.00 -14.36 15.79
C THR A 383 -8.05 -13.41 16.98
N GLY A 384 -9.05 -12.54 17.07
CA GLY A 384 -9.31 -11.69 18.25
C GLY A 384 -9.89 -12.42 19.46
N ARG A 385 -10.27 -13.69 19.31
CA ARG A 385 -10.88 -14.54 20.35
C ARG A 385 -9.93 -15.56 20.98
N ARG A 386 -8.63 -15.52 20.64
CA ARG A 386 -7.59 -16.39 21.23
C ARG A 386 -6.70 -15.59 22.24
#